data_c779c9b7d22f7649d6669093b3fffc2e
#
_entry.id   c779c9b7d22f7649d6669093b3fffc2e
#
_cell.length_a   1.000
_cell.length_b   1.000
_cell.length_c   1.000
_cell.angle_alpha   90.00
_cell.angle_beta   90.00
_cell.angle_gamma   90.00
#
_symmetry.space_group_name_H-M   'P 1'
#
loop_
_entity.id
_entity.type
_entity.pdbx_description
1 polymer ?
#
loop_
_entity_poly.entity_id
_entity_poly.type
_entity_poly.pdbx_seq_one_letter_code
_entity_poly.pdbx_strand_id
1 'polypeptide(L)'
;MTSSEPSTAETSRRGVLGVGIIGLGFMGRTHLASYARTEGCELRALLDPAQRAAAAGNLITTGDAKDDVERLLATLPRANSLDEFLARADIDVVSICTPTDTHVDLVRAAIRAKKHVLVEKPTALDANVIEALDHEARAAGVLVMPAHCMRFWPAWAWMAEAIRTRRYGAVRHARFRRLGAAPTWSQHFYLDFARSGGAIVDLHIHDADFVRFAFGEPTSVAATGSRRHVHARYGFGAGVVAEGGIVEAEGGWMEDPSFAFTMTAEVICEKATLDFDLMRDPELRVVWTADGSVSTIVAGREYPLGNGYDHEIAALIRAIASGGTAPVTLGDAARTQRLLDREIAALG
;
A
#
# COMPACT_ATOMS: atom_id res chain seq x y z
N MET A 1 17.74 5.45 46.82
CA MET A 1 16.56 4.96 46.09
C MET A 1 16.88 5.18 44.63
N THR A 2 17.39 4.17 43.95
CA THR A 2 17.82 4.22 42.55
C THR A 2 16.66 3.74 41.68
N SER A 3 16.06 4.66 40.95
CA SER A 3 15.06 4.38 39.92
C SER A 3 15.78 3.78 38.68
N SER A 4 15.60 2.50 38.47
CA SER A 4 16.04 1.84 37.25
C SER A 4 15.06 2.17 36.13
N GLU A 5 15.52 2.96 35.14
CA GLU A 5 14.84 3.09 33.86
C GLU A 5 14.84 1.73 33.13
N PRO A 6 13.73 1.32 32.49
CA PRO A 6 13.74 0.11 31.68
C PRO A 6 14.54 0.38 30.40
N SER A 7 15.59 -0.40 30.23
CA SER A 7 16.51 -0.38 29.09
C SER A 7 15.80 -0.70 27.77
N THR A 8 15.97 0.18 26.79
CA THR A 8 15.66 -0.03 25.37
C THR A 8 16.47 -1.18 24.71
N ALA A 9 17.21 -1.94 25.51
CA ALA A 9 18.12 -3.01 25.08
C ALA A 9 17.50 -4.43 25.08
N GLU A 10 16.24 -4.59 25.49
CA GLU A 10 15.63 -5.93 25.57
C GLU A 10 15.01 -6.43 24.24
N THR A 11 14.72 -5.53 23.32
CA THR A 11 14.15 -5.88 21.99
C THR A 11 15.20 -6.51 21.05
N SER A 12 16.48 -6.31 21.31
CA SER A 12 17.60 -6.79 20.47
C SER A 12 17.97 -8.26 20.64
N ARG A 13 17.27 -9.04 21.48
CA ARG A 13 17.63 -10.45 21.79
C ARG A 13 16.80 -11.52 21.08
N ARG A 14 15.73 -11.17 20.35
CA ARG A 14 14.97 -12.11 19.52
C ARG A 14 15.29 -11.86 18.06
N GLY A 15 16.15 -12.70 17.45
CA GLY A 15 16.54 -12.57 16.05
C GLY A 15 15.37 -12.69 15.04
N VAL A 16 14.12 -12.94 15.48
CA VAL A 16 12.93 -13.14 14.65
C VAL A 16 11.76 -12.38 15.29
N LEU A 17 11.10 -11.51 14.52
CA LEU A 17 9.95 -10.71 14.97
C LEU A 17 8.66 -11.52 14.95
N GLY A 18 7.90 -11.48 16.04
CA GLY A 18 6.56 -12.09 16.10
C GLY A 18 5.51 -11.20 15.45
N VAL A 19 4.69 -11.77 14.57
CA VAL A 19 3.65 -11.07 13.81
C VAL A 19 2.26 -11.55 14.18
N GLY A 20 1.36 -10.62 14.45
CA GLY A 20 -0.06 -10.89 14.57
C GLY A 20 -0.87 -10.19 13.48
N ILE A 21 -1.94 -10.82 12.99
CA ILE A 21 -2.81 -10.25 11.95
C ILE A 21 -4.20 -10.00 12.49
N ILE A 22 -4.74 -8.79 12.25
CA ILE A 22 -6.11 -8.40 12.58
C ILE A 22 -6.91 -8.22 11.28
N GLY A 23 -8.00 -8.98 11.14
CA GLY A 23 -8.83 -9.04 9.94
C GLY A 23 -8.37 -10.10 8.97
N LEU A 24 -9.23 -11.07 8.66
CA LEU A 24 -8.92 -12.22 7.81
C LEU A 24 -9.71 -12.22 6.50
N GLY A 25 -10.05 -11.02 6.02
CA GLY A 25 -10.59 -10.80 4.68
C GLY A 25 -9.54 -11.04 3.58
N PHE A 26 -9.83 -10.53 2.38
CA PHE A 26 -8.94 -10.64 1.23
C PHE A 26 -7.50 -10.17 1.54
N MET A 27 -7.33 -8.94 2.07
CA MET A 27 -6.00 -8.40 2.38
C MET A 27 -5.31 -9.12 3.54
N GLY A 28 -6.05 -9.50 4.60
CA GLY A 28 -5.45 -10.26 5.70
C GLY A 28 -4.88 -11.60 5.27
N ARG A 29 -5.53 -12.28 4.35
CA ARG A 29 -5.03 -13.53 3.74
C ARG A 29 -3.82 -13.28 2.83
N THR A 30 -3.82 -12.19 2.08
CA THR A 30 -2.67 -11.76 1.26
C THR A 30 -1.46 -11.47 2.14
N HIS A 31 -1.65 -10.71 3.24
CA HIS A 31 -0.59 -10.44 4.21
C HIS A 31 -0.10 -11.73 4.90
N LEU A 32 -1.01 -12.64 5.26
CA LEU A 32 -0.67 -13.93 5.84
C LEU A 32 0.29 -14.71 4.92
N ALA A 33 -0.05 -14.80 3.63
CA ALA A 33 0.79 -15.44 2.63
C ALA A 33 2.16 -14.77 2.49
N SER A 34 2.21 -13.43 2.50
CA SER A 34 3.44 -12.67 2.36
C SER A 34 4.34 -12.78 3.60
N TYR A 35 3.78 -12.69 4.81
CA TYR A 35 4.54 -12.90 6.05
C TYR A 35 5.11 -14.31 6.15
N ALA A 36 4.38 -15.33 5.68
CA ALA A 36 4.85 -16.72 5.69
C ALA A 36 6.13 -16.94 4.85
N ARG A 37 6.37 -16.06 3.87
CA ARG A 37 7.56 -16.10 3.00
C ARG A 37 8.64 -15.07 3.39
N THR A 38 8.34 -14.19 4.35
CA THR A 38 9.25 -13.11 4.72
C THR A 38 10.24 -13.58 5.78
N GLU A 39 11.53 -13.46 5.50
CA GLU A 39 12.59 -13.73 6.45
C GLU A 39 12.60 -12.72 7.62
N GLY A 40 13.05 -13.16 8.79
CA GLY A 40 13.19 -12.30 9.97
C GLY A 40 11.90 -12.12 10.77
N CYS A 41 10.80 -12.77 10.40
CA CYS A 41 9.55 -12.75 11.17
C CYS A 41 8.85 -14.11 11.18
N GLU A 42 7.96 -14.28 12.17
CA GLU A 42 7.11 -15.48 12.31
C GLU A 42 5.69 -15.07 12.72
N LEU A 43 4.70 -15.72 12.11
CA LEU A 43 3.29 -15.54 12.46
C LEU A 43 2.99 -16.19 13.83
N ARG A 44 2.36 -15.44 14.74
CA ARG A 44 2.12 -15.83 16.14
C ARG A 44 0.65 -15.95 16.50
N ALA A 45 -0.20 -15.09 15.94
CA ALA A 45 -1.63 -15.09 16.26
C ALA A 45 -2.46 -14.41 15.19
N LEU A 46 -3.75 -14.73 15.20
CA LEU A 46 -4.78 -14.15 14.35
C LEU A 46 -5.90 -13.58 15.21
N LEU A 47 -6.47 -12.45 14.79
CA LEU A 47 -7.69 -11.88 15.33
C LEU A 47 -8.62 -11.49 14.18
N ASP A 48 -9.85 -12.01 14.18
CA ASP A 48 -10.91 -11.51 13.28
C ASP A 48 -12.09 -11.02 14.12
N PRO A 49 -12.20 -9.68 14.33
CA PRO A 49 -13.29 -9.12 15.13
C PRO A 49 -14.68 -9.45 14.58
N ALA A 50 -14.79 -9.70 13.29
CA ALA A 50 -16.08 -10.04 12.65
C ALA A 50 -16.42 -11.53 12.73
N GLN A 51 -15.54 -12.39 13.30
CA GLN A 51 -15.69 -13.85 13.38
C GLN A 51 -16.12 -14.49 12.03
N ARG A 52 -15.66 -13.90 10.92
CA ARG A 52 -16.06 -14.36 9.59
C ARG A 52 -15.55 -15.77 9.38
N ALA A 53 -16.46 -16.68 9.02
CA ALA A 53 -16.08 -17.90 8.35
C ALA A 53 -15.24 -17.50 7.14
N ALA A 54 -14.08 -18.17 6.95
CA ALA A 54 -13.15 -17.86 5.90
C ALA A 54 -13.87 -17.80 4.54
N ALA A 55 -14.21 -16.60 4.09
CA ALA A 55 -14.75 -16.43 2.74
C ALA A 55 -13.62 -16.78 1.76
N ALA A 56 -13.85 -17.78 0.92
CA ALA A 56 -12.96 -18.12 -0.17
C ALA A 56 -12.96 -16.93 -1.15
N GLY A 57 -11.96 -16.06 -1.02
CA GLY A 57 -11.70 -14.95 -1.95
C GLY A 57 -10.50 -15.30 -2.82
N ASN A 58 -10.43 -14.71 -4.01
CA ASN A 58 -9.26 -14.82 -4.88
C ASN A 58 -8.07 -14.16 -4.18
N LEU A 59 -7.05 -14.94 -3.84
CA LEU A 59 -5.78 -14.42 -3.34
C LEU A 59 -5.00 -13.78 -4.51
N ILE A 60 -4.30 -12.65 -4.25
CA ILE A 60 -3.28 -12.14 -5.17
C ILE A 60 -1.99 -12.98 -4.97
N THR A 61 -2.13 -14.29 -5.02
CA THR A 61 -1.01 -15.22 -4.91
C THR A 61 -1.23 -16.35 -5.90
N THR A 62 -0.17 -16.81 -6.52
CA THR A 62 -0.18 -17.91 -7.48
C THR A 62 0.18 -19.23 -6.80
N GLY A 63 -0.44 -20.33 -7.22
CA GLY A 63 0.00 -21.70 -6.90
C GLY A 63 -0.16 -22.12 -5.45
N ASP A 64 0.85 -22.80 -4.89
CA ASP A 64 0.88 -23.47 -3.58
C ASP A 64 0.58 -22.58 -2.36
N ALA A 65 0.63 -21.27 -2.54
CA ALA A 65 0.37 -20.30 -1.48
C ALA A 65 -1.07 -20.36 -0.92
N LYS A 66 -2.05 -20.90 -1.66
CA LYS A 66 -3.41 -21.06 -1.17
C LYS A 66 -3.50 -22.14 -0.08
N ASP A 67 -2.87 -23.27 -0.30
CA ASP A 67 -2.86 -24.39 0.66
C ASP A 67 -2.09 -24.01 1.93
N ASP A 68 -1.00 -23.24 1.78
CA ASP A 68 -0.27 -22.67 2.90
C ASP A 68 -1.11 -21.72 3.74
N VAL A 69 -1.88 -20.83 3.11
CA VAL A 69 -2.78 -19.91 3.82
C VAL A 69 -3.85 -20.67 4.59
N GLU A 70 -4.50 -21.66 4.01
CA GLU A 70 -5.53 -22.46 4.70
C GLU A 70 -4.93 -23.25 5.87
N ARG A 71 -3.74 -23.82 5.69
CA ARG A 71 -3.00 -24.48 6.78
C ARG A 71 -2.69 -23.51 7.93
N LEU A 72 -2.20 -22.31 7.63
CA LEU A 72 -1.89 -21.28 8.62
C LEU A 72 -3.16 -20.80 9.35
N LEU A 73 -4.26 -20.60 8.63
CA LEU A 73 -5.56 -20.24 9.22
C LEU A 73 -6.10 -21.31 10.15
N ALA A 74 -5.78 -22.59 9.91
CA ALA A 74 -6.22 -23.72 10.74
C ALA A 74 -5.31 -23.95 11.96
N THR A 75 -4.03 -23.56 11.89
CA THR A 75 -3.03 -23.93 12.91
C THR A 75 -2.61 -22.76 13.82
N LEU A 76 -2.70 -21.52 13.35
CA LEU A 76 -2.29 -20.38 14.16
C LEU A 76 -3.28 -20.10 15.30
N PRO A 77 -2.78 -19.74 16.50
CA PRO A 77 -3.63 -19.33 17.62
C PRO A 77 -4.56 -18.18 17.25
N ARG A 78 -5.81 -18.26 17.66
CA ARG A 78 -6.78 -17.17 17.53
C ARG A 78 -7.05 -16.53 18.88
N ALA A 79 -6.92 -15.22 18.95
CA ALA A 79 -7.34 -14.45 20.10
C ALA A 79 -8.85 -14.20 20.07
N ASN A 80 -9.48 -14.14 21.25
CA ASN A 80 -10.91 -13.91 21.38
C ASN A 80 -11.26 -12.41 21.51
N SER A 81 -10.25 -11.58 21.84
CA SER A 81 -10.42 -10.14 21.98
C SER A 81 -9.16 -9.40 21.55
N LEU A 82 -9.31 -8.09 21.29
CA LEU A 82 -8.20 -7.20 20.97
C LEU A 82 -7.21 -7.09 22.14
N ASP A 83 -7.72 -7.03 23.37
CA ASP A 83 -6.88 -6.93 24.57
C ASP A 83 -6.04 -8.19 24.76
N GLU A 84 -6.63 -9.38 24.61
CA GLU A 84 -5.91 -10.66 24.64
C GLU A 84 -4.81 -10.69 23.56
N PHE A 85 -5.15 -10.27 22.33
CA PHE A 85 -4.22 -10.26 21.21
C PHE A 85 -3.04 -9.31 21.45
N LEU A 86 -3.30 -8.09 21.87
CA LEU A 86 -2.27 -7.06 22.09
C LEU A 86 -1.42 -7.30 23.35
N ALA A 87 -1.96 -8.00 24.37
CA ALA A 87 -1.22 -8.38 25.56
C ALA A 87 -0.17 -9.46 25.34
N ARG A 88 -0.17 -10.13 24.17
CA ARG A 88 0.80 -11.19 23.87
C ARG A 88 2.20 -10.62 23.74
N ALA A 89 3.12 -11.15 24.59
CA ALA A 89 4.52 -10.74 24.59
C ALA A 89 5.32 -11.27 23.40
N ASP A 90 4.78 -12.26 22.67
CA ASP A 90 5.40 -12.85 21.48
C ASP A 90 4.95 -12.21 20.16
N ILE A 91 4.16 -11.11 20.21
CA ILE A 91 3.83 -10.27 19.07
C ILE A 91 4.63 -8.97 19.16
N ASP A 92 5.43 -8.66 18.15
CA ASP A 92 6.18 -7.42 17.99
C ASP A 92 5.52 -6.49 16.95
N VAL A 93 4.90 -7.08 15.93
CA VAL A 93 4.30 -6.40 14.77
C VAL A 93 2.84 -6.80 14.62
N VAL A 94 1.96 -5.83 14.41
CA VAL A 94 0.54 -6.04 14.13
C VAL A 94 0.24 -5.59 12.71
N SER A 95 -0.32 -6.50 11.91
CA SER A 95 -0.83 -6.19 10.56
C SER A 95 -2.34 -6.00 10.62
N ILE A 96 -2.82 -4.80 10.29
CA ILE A 96 -4.24 -4.40 10.37
C ILE A 96 -4.83 -4.40 8.96
N CYS A 97 -5.72 -5.36 8.70
CA CYS A 97 -6.35 -5.62 7.40
C CYS A 97 -7.88 -5.62 7.50
N THR A 98 -8.41 -4.73 8.32
CA THR A 98 -9.84 -4.56 8.58
C THR A 98 -10.45 -3.47 7.69
N PRO A 99 -11.75 -3.19 7.73
CA PRO A 99 -12.32 -2.02 7.06
C PRO A 99 -11.74 -0.69 7.57
N THR A 100 -11.61 0.29 6.68
CA THR A 100 -10.97 1.60 6.91
C THR A 100 -11.47 2.32 8.16
N ASP A 101 -12.77 2.28 8.43
CA ASP A 101 -13.40 2.94 9.57
C ASP A 101 -13.00 2.35 10.94
N THR A 102 -12.28 1.24 10.95
CA THR A 102 -11.76 0.63 12.17
C THR A 102 -10.24 0.85 12.36
N HIS A 103 -9.54 1.35 11.35
CA HIS A 103 -8.07 1.44 11.37
C HIS A 103 -7.55 2.32 12.50
N VAL A 104 -8.12 3.51 12.68
CA VAL A 104 -7.64 4.51 13.64
C VAL A 104 -7.61 3.96 15.06
N ASP A 105 -8.70 3.32 15.50
CA ASP A 105 -8.82 2.78 16.85
C ASP A 105 -7.87 1.59 17.07
N LEU A 106 -7.74 0.72 16.06
CA LEU A 106 -6.84 -0.43 16.11
C LEU A 106 -5.36 0.00 16.11
N VAL A 107 -4.99 0.99 15.28
CA VAL A 107 -3.62 1.56 15.27
C VAL A 107 -3.30 2.18 16.62
N ARG A 108 -4.20 3.00 17.20
CA ARG A 108 -4.00 3.58 18.55
C ARG A 108 -3.85 2.51 19.63
N ALA A 109 -4.67 1.46 19.57
CA ALA A 109 -4.56 0.35 20.53
C ALA A 109 -3.20 -0.36 20.40
N ALA A 110 -2.73 -0.63 19.18
CA ALA A 110 -1.42 -1.22 18.95
C ALA A 110 -0.26 -0.31 19.39
N ILE A 111 -0.33 1.01 19.13
CA ILE A 111 0.64 2.01 19.62
C ILE A 111 0.73 1.99 21.14
N ARG A 112 -0.42 2.01 21.86
CA ARG A 112 -0.46 1.93 23.33
C ARG A 112 0.14 0.64 23.85
N ALA A 113 -0.04 -0.47 23.13
CA ALA A 113 0.55 -1.76 23.46
C ALA A 113 2.01 -1.90 23.02
N LYS A 114 2.64 -0.79 22.51
CA LYS A 114 4.03 -0.77 22.06
C LYS A 114 4.33 -1.76 20.94
N LYS A 115 3.36 -1.99 20.04
CA LYS A 115 3.54 -2.84 18.86
C LYS A 115 3.83 -1.98 17.63
N HIS A 116 4.75 -2.43 16.77
CA HIS A 116 4.90 -1.90 15.43
C HIS A 116 3.67 -2.27 14.59
N VAL A 117 3.34 -1.46 13.59
CA VAL A 117 2.10 -1.65 12.81
C VAL A 117 2.37 -1.57 11.31
N LEU A 118 1.80 -2.51 10.56
CA LEU A 118 1.45 -2.34 9.16
C LEU A 118 -0.07 -2.16 9.07
N VAL A 119 -0.54 -1.04 8.54
CA VAL A 119 -1.99 -0.77 8.41
C VAL A 119 -2.37 -0.62 6.95
N GLU A 120 -3.43 -1.32 6.54
CA GLU A 120 -3.97 -1.20 5.18
C GLU A 120 -4.39 0.23 4.84
N LYS A 121 -4.27 0.52 3.54
CA LYS A 121 -4.73 1.79 2.98
C LYS A 121 -6.26 1.83 2.83
N PRO A 122 -6.88 3.01 2.89
CA PRO A 122 -6.32 4.23 3.47
C PRO A 122 -6.18 4.09 4.99
N THR A 123 -5.16 4.71 5.57
CA THR A 123 -4.98 4.68 7.04
C THR A 123 -6.17 5.30 7.78
N ALA A 124 -6.69 6.40 7.25
CA ALA A 124 -7.93 7.07 7.65
C ALA A 124 -8.42 7.97 6.50
N LEU A 125 -9.67 8.44 6.59
CA LEU A 125 -10.26 9.38 5.63
C LEU A 125 -9.98 10.86 5.96
N ASP A 126 -9.29 11.15 7.05
CA ASP A 126 -8.91 12.50 7.50
C ASP A 126 -7.40 12.57 7.70
N ALA A 127 -6.74 13.43 6.93
CA ALA A 127 -5.30 13.63 6.99
C ALA A 127 -4.80 14.11 8.37
N ASN A 128 -5.60 14.91 9.09
CA ASN A 128 -5.20 15.39 10.42
C ASN A 128 -5.22 14.26 11.46
N VAL A 129 -6.14 13.30 11.30
CA VAL A 129 -6.16 12.07 12.13
C VAL A 129 -4.92 11.23 11.87
N ILE A 130 -4.49 11.11 10.61
CA ILE A 130 -3.26 10.38 10.24
C ILE A 130 -2.03 11.06 10.86
N GLU A 131 -1.95 12.39 10.84
CA GLU A 131 -0.86 13.15 11.48
C GLU A 131 -0.86 12.99 13.01
N ALA A 132 -2.03 12.95 13.65
CA ALA A 132 -2.12 12.67 15.08
C ALA A 132 -1.58 11.27 15.41
N LEU A 133 -1.88 10.25 14.60
CA LEU A 133 -1.30 8.91 14.73
C LEU A 133 0.23 8.92 14.59
N ASP A 134 0.78 9.74 13.70
CA ASP A 134 2.24 9.88 13.53
C ASP A 134 2.90 10.41 14.82
N HIS A 135 2.31 11.44 15.44
CA HIS A 135 2.79 11.96 16.72
C HIS A 135 2.69 10.92 17.85
N GLU A 136 1.56 10.19 17.92
CA GLU A 136 1.35 9.13 18.91
C GLU A 136 2.38 8.00 18.74
N ALA A 137 2.64 7.56 17.50
CA ALA A 137 3.59 6.50 17.18
C ALA A 137 5.03 6.88 17.53
N ARG A 138 5.46 8.10 17.17
CA ARG A 138 6.78 8.63 17.52
C ARG A 138 6.98 8.74 19.04
N ALA A 139 5.99 9.26 19.75
CA ALA A 139 6.04 9.35 21.22
C ALA A 139 6.10 7.97 21.88
N ALA A 140 5.51 6.96 21.26
CA ALA A 140 5.54 5.58 21.73
C ALA A 140 6.84 4.84 21.37
N GLY A 141 7.63 5.34 20.41
CA GLY A 141 8.84 4.69 19.90
C GLY A 141 8.53 3.47 19.03
N VAL A 142 7.39 3.45 18.33
CA VAL A 142 7.00 2.36 17.42
C VAL A 142 6.88 2.84 15.99
N LEU A 143 7.13 1.95 15.03
CA LEU A 143 6.90 2.22 13.62
C LEU A 143 5.44 1.90 13.27
N VAL A 144 4.78 2.83 12.59
CA VAL A 144 3.50 2.60 11.92
C VAL A 144 3.69 2.87 10.44
N MET A 145 3.50 1.86 9.62
CA MET A 145 3.66 1.93 8.17
C MET A 145 2.32 1.75 7.46
N PRO A 146 1.85 2.73 6.71
CA PRO A 146 0.73 2.58 5.78
C PRO A 146 1.09 1.66 4.62
N ALA A 147 0.16 0.78 4.23
CA ALA A 147 0.36 -0.20 3.16
C ALA A 147 0.16 0.41 1.76
N HIS A 148 1.07 1.26 1.33
CA HIS A 148 1.12 1.79 -0.03
C HIS A 148 1.96 0.88 -0.93
N CYS A 149 1.43 -0.30 -1.24
CA CYS A 149 2.12 -1.41 -1.88
C CYS A 149 2.71 -1.07 -3.28
N MET A 150 2.16 -0.06 -3.99
CA MET A 150 2.67 0.31 -5.32
C MET A 150 4.09 0.89 -5.28
N ARG A 151 4.53 1.44 -4.16
CA ARG A 151 5.93 1.86 -3.97
C ARG A 151 6.91 0.68 -3.94
N PHE A 152 6.40 -0.53 -3.69
CA PHE A 152 7.16 -1.77 -3.57
C PHE A 152 6.87 -2.77 -4.70
N TRP A 153 5.86 -2.50 -5.55
CA TRP A 153 5.61 -3.32 -6.74
C TRP A 153 6.80 -3.23 -7.67
N PRO A 154 7.49 -4.35 -7.97
CA PRO A 154 8.84 -4.25 -8.56
C PRO A 154 8.94 -3.42 -9.84
N ALA A 155 8.04 -3.64 -10.81
CA ALA A 155 8.02 -2.86 -12.04
C ALA A 155 7.70 -1.37 -11.80
N TRP A 156 6.80 -1.06 -10.84
CA TRP A 156 6.44 0.32 -10.48
C TRP A 156 7.57 1.02 -9.74
N ALA A 157 8.24 0.33 -8.81
CA ALA A 157 9.43 0.84 -8.13
C ALA A 157 10.56 1.16 -9.13
N TRP A 158 10.75 0.28 -10.13
CA TRP A 158 11.71 0.51 -11.22
C TRP A 158 11.33 1.73 -12.08
N MET A 159 10.03 1.87 -12.44
CA MET A 159 9.55 3.05 -13.17
C MET A 159 9.74 4.34 -12.35
N ALA A 160 9.42 4.32 -11.05
CA ALA A 160 9.62 5.48 -10.18
C ALA A 160 11.10 5.89 -10.10
N GLU A 161 12.02 4.93 -10.04
CA GLU A 161 13.45 5.19 -10.09
C GLU A 161 13.86 5.81 -11.43
N ALA A 162 13.38 5.25 -12.55
CA ALA A 162 13.67 5.77 -13.89
C ALA A 162 13.14 7.20 -14.08
N ILE A 163 11.96 7.53 -13.52
CA ILE A 163 11.38 8.87 -13.53
C ILE A 163 12.22 9.84 -12.69
N ARG A 164 12.49 9.51 -11.43
CA ARG A 164 13.22 10.38 -10.49
C ARG A 164 14.63 10.68 -10.95
N THR A 165 15.31 9.69 -11.50
CA THR A 165 16.67 9.85 -12.04
C THR A 165 16.70 10.47 -13.43
N ARG A 166 15.53 10.72 -14.05
CA ARG A 166 15.40 11.19 -15.43
C ARG A 166 16.18 10.31 -16.41
N ARG A 167 16.19 8.99 -16.18
CA ARG A 167 16.95 8.02 -17.00
C ARG A 167 16.70 8.18 -18.49
N TYR A 168 15.47 8.52 -18.87
CA TYR A 168 15.05 8.71 -20.25
C TYR A 168 14.75 10.19 -20.60
N GLY A 169 15.28 11.13 -19.81
CA GLY A 169 15.00 12.55 -19.94
C GLY A 169 13.76 12.98 -19.13
N ALA A 170 13.30 14.21 -19.36
CA ALA A 170 12.12 14.73 -18.69
C ALA A 170 10.83 14.03 -19.19
N VAL A 171 9.85 13.88 -18.31
CA VAL A 171 8.55 13.30 -18.64
C VAL A 171 7.69 14.36 -19.35
N ARG A 172 7.21 14.06 -20.55
CA ARG A 172 6.32 14.89 -21.36
C ARG A 172 4.86 14.58 -21.08
N HIS A 173 4.53 13.29 -20.92
CA HIS A 173 3.20 12.83 -20.57
C HIS A 173 3.30 11.57 -19.72
N ALA A 174 2.48 11.46 -18.69
CA ALA A 174 2.31 10.24 -17.93
C ALA A 174 0.82 9.98 -17.69
N ARG A 175 0.40 8.74 -17.93
CA ARG A 175 -0.97 8.29 -17.70
C ARG A 175 -0.98 6.99 -16.91
N PHE A 176 -1.73 6.98 -15.82
CA PHE A 176 -1.98 5.82 -14.99
C PHE A 176 -3.45 5.45 -15.04
N ARG A 177 -3.77 4.15 -15.13
CA ARG A 177 -5.16 3.68 -15.13
C ARG A 177 -5.31 2.49 -14.21
N ARG A 178 -6.30 2.60 -13.31
CA ARG A 178 -6.65 1.52 -12.40
C ARG A 178 -8.16 1.41 -12.29
N LEU A 179 -8.71 0.45 -13.02
CA LEU A 179 -10.15 0.23 -13.09
C LEU A 179 -10.47 -1.22 -12.70
N GLY A 180 -11.61 -1.42 -12.06
CA GLY A 180 -12.09 -2.75 -11.70
C GLY A 180 -13.60 -2.77 -11.57
N ALA A 181 -14.19 -3.95 -11.54
CA ALA A 181 -15.60 -4.09 -11.17
C ALA A 181 -15.82 -3.58 -9.74
N ALA A 182 -16.97 -2.98 -9.47
CA ALA A 182 -17.34 -2.55 -8.13
C ALA A 182 -17.31 -3.76 -7.16
N PRO A 183 -16.71 -3.63 -5.96
CA PRO A 183 -16.62 -4.73 -5.00
C PRO A 183 -18.00 -5.24 -4.59
N THR A 184 -18.25 -6.54 -4.73
CA THR A 184 -19.55 -7.18 -4.40
C THR A 184 -19.54 -7.83 -3.02
N TRP A 185 -18.38 -8.12 -2.44
CA TRP A 185 -18.21 -8.90 -1.21
C TRP A 185 -18.48 -8.12 0.10
N SER A 186 -18.54 -6.80 0.04
CA SER A 186 -18.86 -5.94 1.18
C SER A 186 -19.53 -4.64 0.72
N GLN A 187 -20.61 -4.75 -0.05
CA GLN A 187 -21.30 -3.60 -0.67
C GLN A 187 -21.73 -2.54 0.36
N HIS A 188 -22.20 -2.94 1.54
CA HIS A 188 -22.58 -2.00 2.61
C HIS A 188 -21.42 -1.12 3.10
N PHE A 189 -20.17 -1.59 2.97
CA PHE A 189 -19.01 -0.78 3.27
C PHE A 189 -18.59 0.07 2.06
N TYR A 190 -18.35 -0.56 0.90
CA TYR A 190 -17.80 0.13 -0.27
C TYR A 190 -18.73 1.19 -0.84
N LEU A 191 -20.04 0.97 -0.82
CA LEU A 191 -21.03 1.93 -1.32
C LEU A 191 -21.40 3.03 -0.31
N ASP A 192 -21.01 2.88 0.94
CA ASP A 192 -21.06 3.94 1.94
C ASP A 192 -19.80 4.79 1.88
N PHE A 193 -19.87 5.89 1.14
CA PHE A 193 -18.71 6.76 0.92
C PHE A 193 -18.25 7.53 2.16
N ALA A 194 -19.08 7.61 3.20
CA ALA A 194 -18.65 8.14 4.49
C ALA A 194 -17.68 7.19 5.20
N ARG A 195 -17.77 5.87 4.92
CA ARG A 195 -16.92 4.84 5.50
C ARG A 195 -15.74 4.47 4.62
N SER A 196 -15.96 4.32 3.31
CA SER A 196 -14.96 3.84 2.35
C SER A 196 -14.22 4.96 1.62
N GLY A 197 -14.79 6.15 1.54
CA GLY A 197 -14.33 7.24 0.67
C GLY A 197 -14.72 7.08 -0.81
N GLY A 198 -15.20 5.89 -1.21
CA GLY A 198 -15.48 5.53 -2.61
C GLY A 198 -14.24 5.06 -3.36
N ALA A 199 -14.38 4.78 -4.66
CA ALA A 199 -13.27 4.31 -5.50
C ALA A 199 -12.09 5.29 -5.53
N ILE A 200 -12.36 6.59 -5.44
CA ILE A 200 -11.31 7.62 -5.41
C ILE A 200 -10.38 7.46 -4.21
N VAL A 201 -10.88 7.01 -3.07
CA VAL A 201 -10.05 6.78 -1.87
C VAL A 201 -9.64 5.31 -1.73
N ASP A 202 -10.47 4.37 -2.16
CA ASP A 202 -10.14 2.95 -2.02
C ASP A 202 -9.20 2.43 -3.13
N LEU A 203 -9.48 2.79 -4.39
CA LEU A 203 -8.75 2.24 -5.54
C LEU A 203 -7.74 3.25 -6.12
N HIS A 204 -8.18 4.47 -6.40
CA HIS A 204 -7.35 5.49 -7.03
C HIS A 204 -6.21 6.00 -6.13
N ILE A 205 -6.32 5.84 -4.80
CA ILE A 205 -5.23 6.15 -3.84
C ILE A 205 -3.88 5.56 -4.24
N HIS A 206 -3.88 4.38 -4.85
CA HIS A 206 -2.66 3.72 -5.29
C HIS A 206 -1.90 4.53 -6.33
N ASP A 207 -2.62 5.13 -7.28
CA ASP A 207 -2.03 5.91 -8.37
C ASP A 207 -1.74 7.34 -7.90
N ALA A 208 -2.59 7.94 -7.08
CA ALA A 208 -2.35 9.24 -6.45
C ALA A 208 -1.10 9.22 -5.55
N ASP A 209 -0.92 8.17 -4.74
CA ASP A 209 0.30 7.97 -3.95
C ASP A 209 1.53 7.74 -4.84
N PHE A 210 1.40 6.93 -5.88
CA PHE A 210 2.50 6.67 -6.82
C PHE A 210 2.92 7.94 -7.57
N VAL A 211 1.97 8.76 -8.00
CA VAL A 211 2.26 10.06 -8.63
C VAL A 211 3.10 10.93 -7.69
N ARG A 212 2.70 11.07 -6.43
CA ARG A 212 3.51 11.80 -5.43
C ARG A 212 4.89 11.18 -5.23
N PHE A 213 4.95 9.85 -5.15
CA PHE A 213 6.20 9.12 -4.95
C PHE A 213 7.18 9.26 -6.11
N ALA A 214 6.70 9.21 -7.36
CA ALA A 214 7.54 9.24 -8.55
C ALA A 214 7.87 10.65 -9.04
N PHE A 215 6.93 11.61 -8.93
CA PHE A 215 7.07 12.95 -9.51
C PHE A 215 7.26 14.05 -8.47
N GLY A 216 7.02 13.77 -7.18
CA GLY A 216 6.99 14.76 -6.10
C GLY A 216 5.58 15.31 -5.85
N GLU A 217 5.49 16.40 -5.06
CA GLU A 217 4.21 16.99 -4.70
C GLU A 217 3.65 17.82 -5.86
N PRO A 218 2.40 17.56 -6.31
CA PRO A 218 1.78 18.36 -7.35
C PRO A 218 1.42 19.75 -6.85
N THR A 219 1.74 20.76 -7.65
CA THR A 219 1.43 22.18 -7.38
C THR A 219 -0.03 22.51 -7.65
N SER A 220 -0.64 21.83 -8.63
CA SER A 220 -2.06 21.97 -8.96
C SER A 220 -2.70 20.61 -9.23
N VAL A 221 -4.03 20.57 -9.03
CA VAL A 221 -4.87 19.38 -9.27
C VAL A 221 -6.15 19.83 -9.92
N ALA A 222 -6.56 19.14 -10.96
CA ALA A 222 -7.89 19.20 -11.54
C ALA A 222 -8.46 17.77 -11.59
N ALA A 223 -9.73 17.61 -11.29
CA ALA A 223 -10.38 16.32 -11.36
C ALA A 223 -11.78 16.43 -11.97
N THR A 224 -12.20 15.37 -12.63
CA THR A 224 -13.55 15.20 -13.20
C THR A 224 -14.08 13.82 -12.88
N GLY A 225 -15.40 13.65 -12.84
CA GLY A 225 -16.03 12.36 -12.55
C GLY A 225 -16.84 12.35 -11.27
N SER A 226 -16.62 11.35 -10.43
CA SER A 226 -17.38 11.13 -9.19
C SER A 226 -16.55 10.34 -8.18
N ARG A 227 -17.11 10.09 -6.98
CA ARG A 227 -16.46 9.18 -6.02
C ARG A 227 -16.36 7.73 -6.48
N ARG A 228 -17.07 7.34 -7.53
CA ARG A 228 -16.99 5.99 -8.14
C ARG A 228 -15.97 5.89 -9.26
N HIS A 229 -15.72 7.00 -9.97
CA HIS A 229 -14.81 7.02 -11.10
C HIS A 229 -14.27 8.44 -11.25
N VAL A 230 -12.97 8.59 -11.16
CA VAL A 230 -12.26 9.87 -11.22
C VAL A 230 -11.20 9.84 -12.32
N HIS A 231 -11.06 10.97 -12.99
CA HIS A 231 -9.92 11.29 -13.82
C HIS A 231 -9.28 12.56 -13.27
N ALA A 232 -8.08 12.43 -12.71
CA ALA A 232 -7.31 13.51 -12.12
C ALA A 232 -6.12 13.90 -13.00
N ARG A 233 -5.82 15.20 -13.05
CA ARG A 233 -4.66 15.78 -13.73
C ARG A 233 -3.85 16.60 -12.74
N TYR A 234 -2.55 16.39 -12.75
CA TYR A 234 -1.61 16.97 -11.82
C TYR A 234 -0.64 17.91 -12.51
N GLY A 235 -0.47 19.13 -12.00
CA GLY A 235 0.56 20.06 -12.44
C GLY A 235 1.77 20.01 -11.52
N PHE A 236 2.95 20.16 -12.11
CA PHE A 236 4.21 20.18 -11.39
C PHE A 236 5.02 21.43 -11.75
N GLY A 237 5.89 21.87 -10.83
CA GLY A 237 6.92 22.84 -11.13
C GLY A 237 8.05 22.22 -11.96
N ALA A 238 9.09 23.01 -12.24
CA ALA A 238 10.28 22.53 -12.93
C ALA A 238 10.91 21.35 -12.18
N GLY A 239 11.25 20.28 -12.89
CA GLY A 239 11.82 19.08 -12.27
C GLY A 239 11.83 17.87 -13.19
N VAL A 240 11.26 16.77 -12.74
CA VAL A 240 11.18 15.52 -13.53
C VAL A 240 10.17 15.62 -14.68
N VAL A 241 9.14 16.50 -14.55
CA VAL A 241 8.17 16.79 -15.60
C VAL A 241 8.67 17.93 -16.47
N ALA A 242 8.60 17.78 -17.77
CA ALA A 242 8.95 18.84 -18.74
C ALA A 242 8.00 20.03 -18.61
N GLU A 243 8.42 21.21 -19.07
CA GLU A 243 7.51 22.36 -19.16
C GLU A 243 6.32 22.02 -20.07
N GLY A 244 5.09 22.30 -19.57
CA GLY A 244 3.86 21.90 -20.25
C GLY A 244 3.54 20.40 -20.23
N GLY A 245 4.35 19.61 -19.54
CA GLY A 245 4.12 18.16 -19.40
C GLY A 245 2.86 17.86 -18.59
N ILE A 246 2.25 16.72 -18.89
CA ILE A 246 0.95 16.31 -18.35
C ILE A 246 1.15 15.03 -17.54
N VAL A 247 0.66 15.00 -16.31
CA VAL A 247 0.55 13.78 -15.50
C VAL A 247 -0.90 13.60 -15.13
N GLU A 248 -1.46 12.44 -15.44
CA GLU A 248 -2.85 12.13 -15.17
C GLU A 248 -3.04 10.72 -14.65
N ALA A 249 -4.08 10.52 -13.86
CA ALA A 249 -4.48 9.21 -13.36
C ALA A 249 -5.99 9.03 -13.42
N GLU A 250 -6.41 7.85 -13.86
CA GLU A 250 -7.81 7.42 -13.93
C GLU A 250 -8.00 6.22 -13.00
N GLY A 251 -8.94 6.35 -12.06
CA GLY A 251 -9.27 5.29 -11.12
C GLY A 251 -10.77 5.15 -10.93
N GLY A 252 -11.27 3.91 -10.84
CA GLY A 252 -12.71 3.77 -10.68
C GLY A 252 -13.25 2.36 -10.60
N TRP A 253 -14.48 2.28 -10.11
CA TRP A 253 -15.29 1.06 -10.10
C TRP A 253 -16.28 1.11 -11.24
N MET A 254 -16.16 0.12 -12.13
CA MET A 254 -17.08 -0.08 -13.24
C MET A 254 -18.33 -0.82 -12.76
N GLU A 255 -19.49 -0.47 -13.29
CA GLU A 255 -20.77 -1.09 -12.88
C GLU A 255 -20.93 -2.52 -13.41
N ASP A 256 -20.28 -2.84 -14.53
CA ASP A 256 -20.27 -4.20 -15.07
C ASP A 256 -19.45 -5.12 -14.15
N PRO A 257 -20.07 -6.14 -13.52
CA PRO A 257 -19.37 -7.06 -12.63
C PRO A 257 -18.38 -7.97 -13.35
N SER A 258 -18.45 -8.08 -14.67
CA SER A 258 -17.51 -8.83 -15.50
C SER A 258 -16.32 -8.00 -15.97
N PHE A 259 -16.28 -6.70 -15.64
CA PHE A 259 -15.18 -5.82 -16.04
C PHE A 259 -13.85 -6.34 -15.48
N ALA A 260 -12.92 -6.65 -16.38
CA ALA A 260 -11.60 -7.14 -16.03
C ALA A 260 -10.78 -6.04 -15.31
N PHE A 261 -10.10 -6.43 -14.23
CA PHE A 261 -9.21 -5.50 -13.53
C PHE A 261 -8.13 -4.97 -14.48
N THR A 262 -8.04 -3.65 -14.59
CA THR A 262 -7.06 -2.95 -15.43
C THR A 262 -6.07 -2.21 -14.55
N MET A 263 -4.78 -2.46 -14.76
CA MET A 263 -3.68 -1.69 -14.18
C MET A 263 -2.64 -1.44 -15.26
N THR A 264 -2.60 -0.21 -15.77
CA THR A 264 -1.66 0.20 -16.83
C THR A 264 -0.99 1.52 -16.48
N ALA A 265 0.22 1.71 -16.99
CA ALA A 265 0.93 2.98 -16.91
C ALA A 265 1.69 3.24 -18.21
N GLU A 266 1.55 4.46 -18.75
CA GLU A 266 2.32 4.95 -19.87
C GLU A 266 3.05 6.22 -19.46
N VAL A 267 4.39 6.23 -19.56
CA VAL A 267 5.21 7.39 -19.20
C VAL A 267 6.09 7.77 -20.40
N ILE A 268 5.68 8.81 -21.12
CA ILE A 268 6.37 9.33 -22.31
C ILE A 268 7.43 10.32 -21.85
N CYS A 269 8.69 9.93 -21.98
CA CYS A 269 9.86 10.76 -21.71
C CYS A 269 10.46 11.34 -23.02
N GLU A 270 11.49 12.16 -22.90
CA GLU A 270 12.18 12.73 -24.08
C GLU A 270 12.79 11.65 -24.98
N LYS A 271 13.31 10.56 -24.41
CA LYS A 271 14.10 9.54 -25.12
C LYS A 271 13.41 8.20 -25.28
N ALA A 272 12.39 7.92 -24.46
CA ALA A 272 11.67 6.66 -24.48
C ALA A 272 10.31 6.77 -23.81
N THR A 273 9.43 5.80 -24.10
CA THR A 273 8.18 5.57 -23.39
C THR A 273 8.31 4.34 -22.51
N LEU A 274 7.99 4.47 -21.23
CA LEU A 274 7.80 3.33 -20.31
C LEU A 274 6.35 2.90 -20.45
N ASP A 275 6.11 1.65 -20.75
CA ASP A 275 4.78 1.09 -21.05
C ASP A 275 4.57 -0.17 -20.20
N PHE A 276 3.77 -0.03 -19.14
CA PHE A 276 3.37 -1.10 -18.23
C PHE A 276 1.93 -1.54 -18.47
N ASP A 277 1.72 -2.85 -18.52
CA ASP A 277 0.40 -3.47 -18.55
C ASP A 277 0.43 -4.75 -17.73
N LEU A 278 -0.37 -4.82 -16.66
CA LEU A 278 -0.43 -5.98 -15.75
C LEU A 278 -0.76 -7.30 -16.49
N MET A 279 -1.53 -7.21 -17.57
CA MET A 279 -2.00 -8.38 -18.32
C MET A 279 -1.01 -8.86 -19.40
N ARG A 280 0.12 -8.20 -19.52
CA ARG A 280 1.17 -8.53 -20.49
C ARG A 280 2.34 -9.26 -19.85
N ASP A 281 2.98 -10.15 -20.56
CA ASP A 281 4.22 -10.81 -20.17
C ASP A 281 5.30 -10.58 -21.25
N PRO A 282 6.45 -9.94 -20.93
CA PRO A 282 6.72 -9.18 -19.71
C PRO A 282 5.83 -7.93 -19.59
N GLU A 283 5.45 -7.60 -18.33
CA GLU A 283 4.51 -6.52 -18.04
C GLU A 283 5.04 -5.12 -18.39
N LEU A 284 6.37 -4.93 -18.38
CA LEU A 284 7.03 -3.63 -18.59
C LEU A 284 7.89 -3.63 -19.85
N ARG A 285 7.73 -2.57 -20.67
CA ARG A 285 8.51 -2.31 -21.88
C ARG A 285 9.04 -0.88 -21.89
N VAL A 286 10.17 -0.70 -22.58
CA VAL A 286 10.72 0.60 -22.95
C VAL A 286 10.71 0.71 -24.46
N VAL A 287 9.98 1.68 -24.99
CA VAL A 287 9.91 1.99 -26.43
C VAL A 287 10.79 3.20 -26.70
N TRP A 288 11.85 3.02 -27.48
CA TRP A 288 12.83 4.09 -27.75
C TRP A 288 12.32 5.08 -28.78
N THR A 289 12.38 6.37 -28.47
CA THR A 289 11.89 7.43 -29.37
C THR A 289 12.71 7.56 -30.66
N ALA A 290 14.00 7.23 -30.62
CA ALA A 290 14.93 7.42 -31.73
C ALA A 290 14.59 6.56 -32.97
N ASP A 291 14.16 5.31 -32.74
CA ASP A 291 13.98 4.32 -33.82
C ASP A 291 12.74 3.43 -33.63
N GLY A 292 11.96 3.66 -32.56
CA GLY A 292 10.80 2.85 -32.23
C GLY A 292 11.13 1.42 -31.74
N SER A 293 12.42 1.13 -31.51
CA SER A 293 12.81 -0.17 -30.96
C SER A 293 12.24 -0.40 -29.56
N VAL A 294 12.00 -1.66 -29.21
CA VAL A 294 11.38 -2.06 -27.96
C VAL A 294 12.35 -2.90 -27.15
N SER A 295 12.59 -2.47 -25.90
CA SER A 295 13.31 -3.26 -24.89
C SER A 295 12.32 -3.76 -23.86
N THR A 296 12.27 -5.06 -23.63
CA THR A 296 11.50 -5.65 -22.54
C THR A 296 12.29 -5.55 -21.23
N ILE A 297 11.62 -5.14 -20.16
CA ILE A 297 12.19 -5.04 -18.82
C ILE A 297 11.67 -6.22 -18.02
N VAL A 298 12.57 -7.12 -17.62
CA VAL A 298 12.20 -8.46 -17.15
C VAL A 298 12.47 -8.61 -15.65
N ALA A 299 11.48 -9.11 -14.92
CA ALA A 299 11.62 -9.46 -13.52
C ALA A 299 12.75 -10.51 -13.33
N GLY A 300 13.50 -10.38 -12.24
CA GLY A 300 14.68 -11.21 -11.95
C GLY A 300 15.97 -10.77 -12.64
N ARG A 301 15.88 -9.84 -13.59
CA ARG A 301 17.03 -9.26 -14.29
C ARG A 301 17.16 -7.76 -14.05
N GLU A 302 16.15 -6.97 -14.39
CA GLU A 302 16.15 -5.51 -14.24
C GLU A 302 15.51 -5.04 -12.93
N TYR A 303 14.61 -5.85 -12.36
CA TYR A 303 14.00 -5.62 -11.05
C TYR A 303 13.72 -6.96 -10.33
N PRO A 304 13.53 -6.97 -8.99
CA PRO A 304 13.32 -8.19 -8.23
C PRO A 304 12.08 -8.98 -8.68
N LEU A 305 12.11 -10.30 -8.46
CA LEU A 305 10.92 -11.16 -8.54
C LEU A 305 9.99 -10.91 -7.34
N GLY A 306 8.74 -11.32 -7.44
CA GLY A 306 7.75 -11.23 -6.38
C GLY A 306 6.71 -10.14 -6.64
N ASN A 307 5.84 -9.93 -5.67
CA ASN A 307 4.80 -8.91 -5.73
C ASN A 307 5.07 -7.77 -4.73
N GLY A 308 4.29 -6.68 -4.83
CA GLY A 308 4.49 -5.52 -3.98
C GLY A 308 4.28 -5.79 -2.49
N TYR A 309 3.40 -6.70 -2.11
CA TYR A 309 3.12 -7.03 -0.71
C TYR A 309 4.29 -7.75 -0.04
N ASP A 310 4.95 -8.68 -0.75
CA ASP A 310 6.15 -9.38 -0.25
C ASP A 310 7.27 -8.37 0.01
N HIS A 311 7.51 -7.45 -0.91
CA HIS A 311 8.55 -6.43 -0.78
C HIS A 311 8.23 -5.37 0.27
N GLU A 312 6.97 -4.96 0.39
CA GLU A 312 6.47 -4.03 1.39
C GLU A 312 6.67 -4.56 2.81
N ILE A 313 6.19 -5.77 3.05
CA ILE A 313 6.32 -6.46 4.35
C ILE A 313 7.78 -6.68 4.70
N ALA A 314 8.58 -7.19 3.78
CA ALA A 314 10.01 -7.37 4.00
C ALA A 314 10.74 -6.05 4.29
N ALA A 315 10.33 -4.95 3.67
CA ALA A 315 10.90 -3.62 3.95
C ALA A 315 10.58 -3.14 5.36
N LEU A 316 9.35 -3.34 5.85
CA LEU A 316 8.98 -3.03 7.24
C LEU A 316 9.76 -3.88 8.23
N ILE A 317 9.83 -5.21 8.03
CA ILE A 317 10.55 -6.13 8.92
C ILE A 317 12.03 -5.73 9.00
N ARG A 318 12.67 -5.42 7.89
CA ARG A 318 14.06 -4.91 7.88
C ARG A 318 14.21 -3.58 8.61
N ALA A 319 13.28 -2.64 8.44
CA ALA A 319 13.30 -1.34 9.12
C ALA A 319 13.22 -1.50 10.63
N ILE A 320 12.33 -2.36 11.14
CA ILE A 320 12.21 -2.66 12.56
C ILE A 320 13.49 -3.32 13.09
N ALA A 321 13.98 -4.35 12.40
CA ALA A 321 15.17 -5.09 12.82
C ALA A 321 16.44 -4.23 12.87
N SER A 322 16.55 -3.22 12.00
CA SER A 322 17.69 -2.29 11.95
C SER A 322 17.53 -1.06 12.85
N GLY A 323 16.38 -0.89 13.53
CA GLY A 323 16.08 0.35 14.25
C GLY A 323 15.94 1.58 13.33
N GLY A 324 15.60 1.36 12.08
CA GLY A 324 15.43 2.39 11.06
C GLY A 324 14.06 3.08 11.11
N THR A 325 13.74 3.81 10.04
CA THR A 325 12.44 4.48 9.85
C THR A 325 11.53 3.66 8.94
N ALA A 326 10.22 3.81 9.10
CA ALA A 326 9.26 3.17 8.21
C ALA A 326 9.48 3.63 6.76
N PRO A 327 9.57 2.70 5.79
CA PRO A 327 9.77 3.04 4.37
C PRO A 327 8.64 3.89 3.77
N VAL A 328 7.43 3.75 4.28
CA VAL A 328 6.30 4.64 4.06
C VAL A 328 5.88 5.19 5.40
N THR A 329 5.84 6.50 5.55
CA THR A 329 5.50 7.15 6.80
C THR A 329 4.02 7.52 6.87
N LEU A 330 3.48 7.70 8.09
CA LEU A 330 2.15 8.28 8.26
C LEU A 330 2.07 9.70 7.66
N GLY A 331 3.17 10.46 7.69
CA GLY A 331 3.26 11.75 6.99
C GLY A 331 3.09 11.61 5.47
N ASP A 332 3.57 10.52 4.85
CA ASP A 332 3.30 10.23 3.43
C ASP A 332 1.82 9.97 3.19
N ALA A 333 1.20 9.12 4.02
CA ALA A 333 -0.22 8.81 3.91
C ALA A 333 -1.10 10.06 4.11
N ALA A 334 -0.76 10.93 5.08
CA ALA A 334 -1.48 12.19 5.29
C ALA A 334 -1.39 13.10 4.07
N ARG A 335 -0.23 13.21 3.43
CA ARG A 335 -0.09 13.99 2.19
C ARG A 335 -0.85 13.37 1.02
N THR A 336 -0.87 12.04 0.91
CA THR A 336 -1.69 11.34 -0.10
C THR A 336 -3.17 11.60 0.15
N GLN A 337 -3.65 11.53 1.39
CA GLN A 337 -5.04 11.83 1.73
C GLN A 337 -5.39 13.29 1.37
N ARG A 338 -4.53 14.27 1.67
CA ARG A 338 -4.75 15.66 1.26
C ARG A 338 -4.80 15.85 -0.26
N LEU A 339 -4.03 15.07 -1.02
CA LEU A 339 -4.14 15.09 -2.48
C LEU A 339 -5.51 14.59 -2.93
N LEU A 340 -5.99 13.47 -2.37
CA LEU A 340 -7.34 12.95 -2.65
C LEU A 340 -8.44 13.93 -2.23
N ASP A 341 -8.28 14.62 -1.10
CA ASP A 341 -9.23 15.65 -0.65
C ASP A 341 -9.31 16.82 -1.67
N ARG A 342 -8.17 17.22 -2.26
CA ARG A 342 -8.13 18.23 -3.33
C ARG A 342 -8.82 17.73 -4.61
N GLU A 343 -8.64 16.45 -4.96
CA GLU A 343 -9.34 15.84 -6.10
C GLU A 343 -10.85 15.80 -5.86
N ILE A 344 -11.28 15.37 -4.67
CA ILE A 344 -12.70 15.34 -4.28
C ILE A 344 -13.31 16.74 -4.34
N ALA A 345 -12.60 17.77 -3.83
CA ALA A 345 -13.06 19.13 -3.88
C ALA A 345 -13.17 19.67 -5.33
N ALA A 346 -12.37 19.17 -6.25
CA ALA A 346 -12.41 19.57 -7.66
C ALA A 346 -13.54 18.88 -8.45
N LEU A 347 -14.18 17.84 -7.91
CA LEU A 347 -15.32 17.19 -8.56
C LEU A 347 -16.61 18.03 -8.53
N GLY A 348 -16.71 19.06 -7.72
CA GLY A 348 -17.86 19.96 -7.56
C GLY A 348 -18.76 19.58 -6.43
#